data_4be4eebe4b4cb823f4abe5937fed7738
#
_entry.id   4be4eebe4b4cb823f4abe5937fed7738
#
_cell.length_a   1.000
_cell.length_b   1.000
_cell.length_c   1.000
_cell.angle_alpha   90.00
_cell.angle_beta   90.00
_cell.angle_gamma   90.00
#
_symmetry.space_group_name_H-M   'P 1'
#
loop_
_entity.id
_entity.type
_entity.pdbx_description
1 polymer ?
#
loop_
_entity_poly.entity_id
_entity_poly.type
_entity_poly.pdbx_seq_one_letter_code
_entity_poly.pdbx_strand_id
1 'polypeptide(L)'
;YGDHRDLHYPLRRQRQMCIRDRNMIIKLFRKGKKMKKNNNKGFTLIELLVVVAIIGALAAVGVVAYNGYTAAAKKNSTKSIHANVVKYVASEMAKCNIDGEPFGGDITCPGTATDVSALLVGDDSPMADKNPFDTGEAAVATGAAGTATDASLLGYVIVTTSDDDVVFTTLYDDEEDALESKVCIGNSC
;
A
#
# COMPACT_ATOMS: atom_id res chain seq x y z
N TYR A 1 -59.27 -11.29 -15.51
CA TYR A 1 -59.21 -10.61 -16.82
C TYR A 1 -59.09 -9.11 -16.55
N GLY A 2 -57.86 -8.57 -16.52
CA GLY A 2 -57.54 -7.17 -16.35
C GLY A 2 -57.20 -6.57 -17.72
N ASP A 3 -57.83 -5.49 -18.04
CA ASP A 3 -57.81 -4.81 -19.34
C ASP A 3 -56.46 -4.08 -19.56
N HIS A 4 -55.67 -4.50 -20.55
CA HIS A 4 -54.34 -3.98 -20.89
C HIS A 4 -54.37 -2.72 -21.80
N ARG A 5 -55.37 -1.86 -21.71
CA ARG A 5 -55.54 -0.75 -22.65
C ARG A 5 -54.90 0.57 -22.28
N ASP A 6 -54.35 0.77 -21.11
CA ASP A 6 -53.92 2.09 -20.64
C ASP A 6 -52.41 2.41 -20.69
N LEU A 7 -51.60 1.52 -21.25
CA LEU A 7 -50.13 1.69 -21.25
C LEU A 7 -49.54 2.45 -22.45
N HIS A 8 -50.38 2.87 -23.44
CA HIS A 8 -49.85 3.49 -24.65
C HIS A 8 -50.04 5.01 -24.78
N TYR A 9 -50.68 5.68 -23.81
CA TYR A 9 -51.01 7.10 -23.93
C TYR A 9 -49.89 8.09 -23.61
N PRO A 10 -48.91 7.83 -22.75
CA PRO A 10 -47.85 8.82 -22.47
C PRO A 10 -46.77 8.90 -23.53
N LEU A 11 -46.53 7.83 -24.28
CA LEU A 11 -45.40 7.80 -25.25
C LEU A 11 -45.61 8.61 -26.52
N ARG A 12 -46.88 8.89 -26.90
CA ARG A 12 -47.19 9.69 -28.10
C ARG A 12 -46.94 11.19 -27.89
N ARG A 13 -47.08 11.69 -26.67
CA ARG A 13 -46.79 13.10 -26.34
C ARG A 13 -45.31 13.43 -26.33
N GLN A 14 -44.48 12.51 -25.92
CA GLN A 14 -43.02 12.72 -25.86
C GLN A 14 -42.38 12.79 -27.28
N ARG A 15 -42.91 12.06 -28.25
CA ARG A 15 -42.40 12.14 -29.64
C ARG A 15 -42.70 13.47 -30.34
N GLN A 16 -43.75 14.15 -29.97
CA GLN A 16 -44.07 15.47 -30.57
C GLN A 16 -43.25 16.62 -29.98
N MET A 17 -42.76 16.48 -28.73
CA MET A 17 -41.88 17.48 -28.13
C MET A 17 -40.48 17.49 -28.74
N CYS A 18 -39.92 16.35 -29.11
CA CYS A 18 -38.58 16.27 -29.68
C CYS A 18 -38.45 16.85 -31.10
N ILE A 19 -39.55 16.94 -31.85
CA ILE A 19 -39.51 17.45 -33.24
C ILE A 19 -39.60 19.00 -33.28
N ARG A 20 -40.21 19.61 -32.26
CA ARG A 20 -40.38 21.07 -32.21
C ARG A 20 -39.11 21.81 -31.83
N ASP A 21 -38.22 21.17 -31.03
CA ASP A 21 -37.00 21.81 -30.55
C ASP A 21 -35.84 21.75 -31.56
N ARG A 22 -35.88 20.84 -32.53
CA ARG A 22 -34.83 20.70 -33.55
C ARG A 22 -34.70 21.92 -34.46
N ASN A 23 -35.79 22.62 -34.71
CA ASN A 23 -35.79 23.87 -35.52
C ASN A 23 -35.33 25.10 -34.73
N MET A 24 -35.42 25.05 -33.39
CA MET A 24 -34.98 26.14 -32.53
C MET A 24 -33.47 26.14 -32.37
N ILE A 25 -32.85 24.96 -32.23
CA ILE A 25 -31.39 24.79 -32.11
C ILE A 25 -30.69 25.24 -33.40
N ILE A 26 -31.24 24.93 -34.57
CA ILE A 26 -30.65 25.34 -35.86
C ILE A 26 -30.67 26.86 -36.05
N LYS A 27 -31.68 27.56 -35.53
CA LYS A 27 -31.74 29.05 -35.57
C LYS A 27 -30.73 29.71 -34.60
N LEU A 28 -30.37 29.06 -33.49
CA LEU A 28 -29.36 29.57 -32.54
C LEU A 28 -27.95 29.43 -33.12
N PHE A 29 -27.65 28.38 -33.86
CA PHE A 29 -26.34 28.20 -34.52
C PHE A 29 -26.14 29.11 -35.74
N ARG A 30 -27.21 29.70 -36.32
CA ARG A 30 -27.12 30.63 -37.48
C ARG A 30 -26.81 32.08 -37.09
N LYS A 31 -26.90 32.45 -35.81
CA LYS A 31 -26.36 33.74 -35.36
C LYS A 31 -24.85 33.54 -35.21
N GLY A 32 -24.15 33.64 -36.34
CA GLY A 32 -22.70 33.65 -36.40
C GLY A 32 -22.16 34.71 -35.44
N LYS A 33 -21.80 34.28 -34.20
CA LYS A 33 -20.89 35.04 -33.40
C LYS A 33 -19.62 35.20 -34.26
N LYS A 34 -19.40 36.41 -34.77
CA LYS A 34 -18.09 36.77 -35.30
C LYS A 34 -17.08 36.36 -34.21
N MET A 35 -16.40 35.23 -34.43
CA MET A 35 -15.29 34.85 -33.58
C MET A 35 -14.32 36.02 -33.60
N LYS A 36 -14.17 36.72 -32.46
CA LYS A 36 -13.06 37.61 -32.26
C LYS A 36 -11.84 36.77 -32.59
N LYS A 37 -11.09 37.17 -33.60
CA LYS A 37 -9.81 36.62 -33.97
C LYS A 37 -8.91 36.89 -32.74
N ASN A 38 -8.89 35.97 -31.74
CA ASN A 38 -7.92 36.03 -30.69
C ASN A 38 -6.59 35.92 -31.40
N ASN A 39 -5.78 36.96 -31.30
CA ASN A 39 -4.37 36.90 -31.66
C ASN A 39 -3.72 35.92 -30.69
N ASN A 40 -3.82 34.62 -30.99
CA ASN A 40 -3.05 33.61 -30.31
C ASN A 40 -1.60 33.88 -30.68
N LYS A 41 -0.92 34.64 -29.82
CA LYS A 41 0.54 34.76 -29.90
C LYS A 41 1.06 33.36 -29.64
N GLY A 42 1.59 32.70 -30.65
CA GLY A 42 2.27 31.42 -30.52
C GLY A 42 3.50 31.59 -29.63
N PHE A 43 3.82 30.57 -28.85
CA PHE A 43 5.07 30.53 -28.10
C PHE A 43 6.26 30.59 -29.05
N THR A 44 7.28 31.35 -28.70
CA THR A 44 8.52 31.38 -29.43
C THR A 44 9.34 30.11 -29.13
N LEU A 45 10.14 29.68 -30.11
CA LEU A 45 10.99 28.49 -29.94
C LEU A 45 11.94 28.64 -28.76
N ILE A 46 12.45 29.88 -28.54
CA ILE A 46 13.36 30.16 -27.43
C ILE A 46 12.68 30.08 -26.05
N GLU A 47 11.42 30.51 -25.94
CA GLU A 47 10.64 30.38 -24.68
C GLU A 47 10.48 28.91 -24.30
N LEU A 48 10.17 28.04 -25.29
CA LEU A 48 10.05 26.62 -25.03
C LEU A 48 11.40 26.00 -24.64
N LEU A 49 12.47 26.36 -25.33
CA LEU A 49 13.82 25.84 -25.07
C LEU A 49 14.32 26.19 -23.67
N VAL A 50 14.12 27.44 -23.23
CA VAL A 50 14.51 27.86 -21.88
C VAL A 50 13.72 27.13 -20.80
N VAL A 51 12.42 26.93 -20.99
CA VAL A 51 11.58 26.19 -20.04
C VAL A 51 12.03 24.76 -19.89
N VAL A 52 12.27 24.04 -20.99
CA VAL A 52 12.72 22.63 -20.89
C VAL A 52 14.12 22.51 -20.30
N ALA A 53 15.01 23.47 -20.54
CA ALA A 53 16.33 23.52 -19.92
C ALA A 53 16.25 23.68 -18.40
N ILE A 54 15.40 24.58 -17.91
CA ILE A 54 15.20 24.78 -16.46
C ILE A 54 14.58 23.55 -15.83
N ILE A 55 13.51 22.99 -16.43
CA ILE A 55 12.87 21.76 -15.92
C ILE A 55 13.87 20.60 -15.89
N GLY A 56 14.68 20.43 -16.93
CA GLY A 56 15.71 19.40 -16.99
C GLY A 56 16.75 19.53 -15.87
N ALA A 57 17.22 20.75 -15.60
CA ALA A 57 18.17 21.00 -14.52
C ALA A 57 17.56 20.72 -13.15
N LEU A 58 16.32 21.15 -12.90
CA LEU A 58 15.62 20.89 -11.63
C LEU A 58 15.29 19.41 -11.44
N ALA A 59 14.90 18.71 -12.50
CA ALA A 59 14.63 17.28 -12.46
C ALA A 59 15.87 16.46 -12.10
N ALA A 60 17.03 16.82 -12.63
CA ALA A 60 18.29 16.12 -12.33
C ALA A 60 18.64 16.14 -10.84
N VAL A 61 18.48 17.29 -10.17
CA VAL A 61 18.69 17.40 -8.72
C VAL A 61 17.58 16.72 -7.94
N GLY A 62 16.33 16.87 -8.39
CA GLY A 62 15.15 16.34 -7.71
C GLY A 62 15.17 14.81 -7.63
N VAL A 63 15.59 14.10 -8.67
CA VAL A 63 15.63 12.62 -8.68
C VAL A 63 16.61 12.09 -7.62
N VAL A 64 17.79 12.68 -7.49
CA VAL A 64 18.79 12.24 -6.51
C VAL A 64 18.26 12.41 -5.08
N ALA A 65 17.68 13.59 -4.78
CA ALA A 65 17.09 13.85 -3.46
C ALA A 65 15.88 12.92 -3.16
N TYR A 66 15.06 12.65 -4.15
CA TYR A 66 13.91 11.76 -4.02
C TYR A 66 14.36 10.32 -3.71
N ASN A 67 15.36 9.81 -4.41
CA ASN A 67 15.89 8.46 -4.16
C ASN A 67 16.45 8.32 -2.73
N GLY A 68 17.18 9.32 -2.24
CA GLY A 68 17.67 9.32 -0.87
C GLY A 68 16.56 9.33 0.18
N TYR A 69 15.52 10.14 -0.05
CA TYR A 69 14.36 10.19 0.83
C TYR A 69 13.58 8.87 0.85
N THR A 70 13.34 8.27 -0.31
CA THR A 70 12.62 7.00 -0.38
C THR A 70 13.40 5.84 0.25
N ALA A 71 14.72 5.80 0.10
CA ALA A 71 15.56 4.82 0.77
C ALA A 71 15.47 4.95 2.29
N ALA A 72 15.62 6.17 2.82
CA ALA A 72 15.47 6.43 4.25
C ALA A 72 14.07 6.07 4.79
N ALA A 73 13.02 6.37 4.01
CA ALA A 73 11.64 6.02 4.36
C ALA A 73 11.44 4.50 4.45
N LYS A 74 11.97 3.73 3.50
CA LYS A 74 11.94 2.26 3.51
C LYS A 74 12.64 1.69 4.74
N LYS A 75 13.86 2.16 5.04
CA LYS A 75 14.61 1.76 6.24
C LYS A 75 13.81 2.01 7.52
N ASN A 76 13.23 3.18 7.68
CA ASN A 76 12.42 3.52 8.85
C ASN A 76 11.14 2.71 8.94
N SER A 77 10.48 2.44 7.81
CA SER A 77 9.30 1.58 7.75
C SER A 77 9.64 0.15 8.20
N THR A 78 10.73 -0.42 7.71
CA THR A 78 11.20 -1.75 8.13
C THR A 78 11.46 -1.82 9.62
N LYS A 79 12.15 -0.83 10.20
CA LYS A 79 12.38 -0.75 11.68
C LYS A 79 11.07 -0.67 12.45
N SER A 80 10.09 0.07 11.93
CA SER A 80 8.77 0.18 12.56
C SER A 80 8.01 -1.15 12.52
N ILE A 81 8.04 -1.86 11.38
CA ILE A 81 7.43 -3.19 11.25
C ILE A 81 8.07 -4.18 12.24
N HIS A 82 9.40 -4.24 12.28
CA HIS A 82 10.10 -5.08 13.26
C HIS A 82 9.62 -4.81 14.70
N ALA A 83 9.62 -3.54 15.11
CA ALA A 83 9.18 -3.17 16.46
C ALA A 83 7.71 -3.53 16.72
N ASN A 84 6.83 -3.41 15.71
CA ASN A 84 5.43 -3.76 15.83
C ASN A 84 5.23 -5.27 15.99
N VAL A 85 5.92 -6.09 15.19
CA VAL A 85 5.87 -7.55 15.26
C VAL A 85 6.33 -8.03 16.65
N VAL A 86 7.48 -7.55 17.12
CA VAL A 86 8.03 -7.92 18.43
C VAL A 86 7.06 -7.54 19.55
N LYS A 87 6.52 -6.32 19.55
CA LYS A 87 5.55 -5.87 20.55
C LYS A 87 4.27 -6.66 20.51
N TYR A 88 3.77 -6.97 19.31
CA TYR A 88 2.57 -7.76 19.15
C TYR A 88 2.75 -9.13 19.79
N VAL A 89 3.81 -9.87 19.44
CA VAL A 89 4.10 -11.19 20.00
C VAL A 89 4.28 -11.11 21.52
N ALA A 90 5.04 -10.15 22.01
CA ALA A 90 5.23 -9.98 23.46
C ALA A 90 3.91 -9.69 24.18
N SER A 91 3.01 -8.89 23.59
CA SER A 91 1.71 -8.59 24.18
C SER A 91 0.76 -9.79 24.15
N GLU A 92 0.79 -10.59 23.08
CA GLU A 92 -0.02 -11.80 22.98
C GLU A 92 0.47 -12.86 23.99
N MET A 93 1.79 -13.05 24.10
CA MET A 93 2.33 -13.97 25.09
C MET A 93 2.06 -13.55 26.54
N ALA A 94 1.98 -12.25 26.82
CA ALA A 94 1.60 -11.77 28.15
C ALA A 94 0.15 -12.18 28.51
N LYS A 95 -0.75 -12.41 27.55
CA LYS A 95 -2.11 -12.90 27.80
C LYS A 95 -2.12 -14.32 28.35
N CYS A 96 -1.11 -15.14 28.08
CA CYS A 96 -0.99 -16.46 28.71
C CYS A 96 -1.01 -16.40 30.25
N ASN A 97 -0.52 -15.33 30.83
CA ASN A 97 -0.51 -15.15 32.26
C ASN A 97 -1.84 -14.62 32.84
N ILE A 98 -2.77 -14.19 31.96
CA ILE A 98 -4.03 -13.54 32.36
C ILE A 98 -5.22 -14.43 31.99
N ASP A 99 -5.42 -14.66 30.70
CA ASP A 99 -6.63 -15.30 30.14
C ASP A 99 -6.33 -16.70 29.59
N GLY A 100 -5.07 -17.03 29.29
CA GLY A 100 -4.66 -18.30 28.71
C GLY A 100 -4.99 -18.48 27.24
N GLU A 101 -5.41 -17.42 26.53
CA GLU A 101 -5.84 -17.44 25.12
C GLU A 101 -5.09 -16.41 24.26
N PRO A 102 -3.76 -16.58 24.04
CA PRO A 102 -3.01 -15.72 23.14
C PRO A 102 -3.44 -15.93 21.68
N PHE A 103 -3.25 -14.93 20.85
CA PHE A 103 -3.56 -14.95 19.42
C PHE A 103 -5.01 -15.36 19.09
N GLY A 104 -5.96 -14.96 19.95
CA GLY A 104 -7.39 -15.29 19.76
C GLY A 104 -7.74 -16.75 20.10
N GLY A 105 -6.86 -17.49 20.77
CA GLY A 105 -7.01 -18.90 21.12
C GLY A 105 -6.35 -19.88 20.15
N ASP A 106 -5.63 -19.37 19.15
CA ASP A 106 -4.92 -20.21 18.18
C ASP A 106 -3.72 -20.95 18.80
N ILE A 107 -3.21 -20.42 19.91
CA ILE A 107 -2.11 -21.04 20.67
C ILE A 107 -2.56 -21.34 22.10
N THR A 108 -2.31 -22.58 22.55
CA THR A 108 -2.56 -22.98 23.94
C THR A 108 -1.35 -22.68 24.80
N CYS A 109 -1.55 -22.01 25.94
CA CYS A 109 -0.46 -21.68 26.87
C CYS A 109 0.15 -22.91 27.57
N PRO A 110 1.46 -22.96 27.70
CA PRO A 110 2.46 -21.87 27.49
C PRO A 110 2.86 -21.62 26.04
N GLY A 111 2.40 -22.44 25.08
CA GLY A 111 2.78 -22.32 23.68
C GLY A 111 4.22 -22.78 23.40
N THR A 112 4.57 -22.91 22.14
CA THR A 112 5.94 -23.16 21.72
C THR A 112 6.41 -22.08 20.73
N ALA A 113 7.71 -21.84 20.68
CA ALA A 113 8.30 -20.89 19.73
C ALA A 113 7.96 -21.27 18.28
N THR A 114 7.79 -22.58 18.01
CA THR A 114 7.39 -23.10 16.68
C THR A 114 5.96 -22.71 16.33
N ASP A 115 5.01 -22.82 17.27
CA ASP A 115 3.61 -22.47 17.04
C ASP A 115 3.47 -20.98 16.71
N VAL A 116 4.16 -20.13 17.49
CA VAL A 116 4.17 -18.68 17.26
C VAL A 116 4.77 -18.34 15.90
N SER A 117 5.90 -18.96 15.53
CA SER A 117 6.54 -18.69 14.25
C SER A 117 5.68 -19.12 13.07
N ALA A 118 4.99 -20.27 13.16
CA ALA A 118 4.09 -20.76 12.13
C ALA A 118 2.88 -19.83 11.92
N LEU A 119 2.30 -19.30 13.01
CA LEU A 119 1.16 -18.40 12.97
C LEU A 119 1.53 -17.03 12.37
N LEU A 120 2.72 -16.53 12.65
CA LEU A 120 3.17 -15.24 12.13
C LEU A 120 3.41 -15.22 10.62
N VAL A 121 3.65 -16.37 10.01
CA VAL A 121 4.01 -16.48 8.57
C VAL A 121 2.93 -17.17 7.75
N GLY A 122 1.93 -17.81 8.38
CA GLY A 122 0.84 -18.49 7.70
C GLY A 122 -0.09 -17.55 6.92
N ASP A 123 -0.96 -18.14 6.10
CA ASP A 123 -1.96 -17.39 5.30
C ASP A 123 -2.94 -16.59 6.18
N ASP A 124 -3.19 -17.06 7.40
CA ASP A 124 -4.02 -16.40 8.42
C ASP A 124 -3.21 -15.50 9.36
N SER A 125 -1.99 -15.14 8.97
CA SER A 125 -1.12 -14.29 9.78
C SER A 125 -1.79 -12.97 10.16
N PRO A 126 -1.76 -12.58 11.44
CA PRO A 126 -2.23 -11.27 11.87
C PRO A 126 -1.36 -10.12 11.36
N MET A 127 -0.20 -10.42 10.77
CA MET A 127 0.75 -9.46 10.22
C MET A 127 0.48 -9.20 8.74
N ALA A 128 -0.34 -8.20 8.44
CA ALA A 128 -0.72 -7.84 7.08
C ALA A 128 0.26 -6.87 6.40
N ASP A 129 1.32 -6.46 7.09
CA ASP A 129 2.31 -5.52 6.57
C ASP A 129 3.07 -6.11 5.38
N LYS A 130 3.35 -5.23 4.40
CA LYS A 130 4.14 -5.60 3.23
C LYS A 130 5.58 -5.16 3.39
N ASN A 131 6.49 -5.92 2.75
CA ASN A 131 7.90 -5.55 2.72
C ASN A 131 8.08 -4.19 2.03
N PRO A 132 8.69 -3.17 2.68
CA PRO A 132 8.88 -1.85 2.09
C PRO A 132 9.80 -1.84 0.86
N PHE A 133 10.64 -2.85 0.69
CA PHE A 133 11.54 -2.99 -0.45
C PHE A 133 10.93 -3.83 -1.57
N ASP A 134 10.03 -4.78 -1.23
CA ASP A 134 9.26 -5.58 -2.18
C ASP A 134 7.79 -5.63 -1.75
N THR A 135 6.98 -4.72 -2.25
CA THR A 135 5.56 -4.58 -1.87
C THR A 135 4.66 -5.72 -2.36
N GLY A 136 5.18 -6.63 -3.18
CA GLY A 136 4.48 -7.86 -3.58
C GLY A 136 4.45 -8.89 -2.46
N GLU A 137 5.46 -8.89 -1.60
CA GLU A 137 5.68 -9.89 -0.57
C GLU A 137 5.23 -9.42 0.82
N ALA A 138 4.96 -10.39 1.71
CA ALA A 138 4.69 -10.10 3.12
C ALA A 138 5.98 -9.63 3.82
N ALA A 139 5.82 -8.79 4.85
CA ALA A 139 6.98 -8.29 5.59
C ALA A 139 7.58 -9.32 6.54
N VAL A 140 6.79 -10.32 6.98
CA VAL A 140 7.24 -11.37 7.91
C VAL A 140 7.47 -12.66 7.15
N ALA A 141 8.61 -13.30 7.39
CA ALA A 141 8.97 -14.56 6.75
C ALA A 141 9.73 -15.47 7.74
N THR A 142 9.64 -16.78 7.53
CA THR A 142 10.49 -17.74 8.23
C THR A 142 11.86 -17.83 7.56
N GLY A 143 12.91 -17.98 8.36
CA GLY A 143 14.28 -18.18 7.87
C GLY A 143 15.10 -19.06 8.81
N ALA A 144 16.31 -19.42 8.37
CA ALA A 144 17.27 -20.04 9.25
C ALA A 144 17.95 -18.97 10.12
N ALA A 145 18.22 -19.29 11.38
CA ALA A 145 18.98 -18.40 12.28
C ALA A 145 20.32 -18.02 11.64
N GLY A 146 20.60 -16.71 11.54
CA GLY A 146 21.86 -16.21 10.99
C GLY A 146 21.84 -15.86 9.50
N THR A 147 20.71 -15.99 8.78
CA THR A 147 20.58 -15.63 7.34
C THR A 147 20.33 -14.14 7.07
N ALA A 148 20.33 -13.31 8.08
CA ALA A 148 20.05 -11.87 7.96
C ALA A 148 21.11 -11.05 7.20
N THR A 149 22.17 -11.68 6.71
CA THR A 149 23.22 -11.03 5.91
C THR A 149 22.99 -11.13 4.40
N ASP A 150 21.93 -11.82 3.96
CA ASP A 150 21.61 -11.93 2.55
C ASP A 150 20.78 -10.71 2.10
N ALA A 151 21.31 -9.97 1.12
CA ALA A 151 20.62 -8.81 0.55
C ALA A 151 19.26 -9.13 -0.06
N SER A 152 18.99 -10.41 -0.38
CA SER A 152 17.66 -10.86 -0.84
C SER A 152 16.61 -10.78 0.26
N LEU A 153 17.01 -10.71 1.52
CA LEU A 153 16.12 -10.63 2.70
C LEU A 153 15.93 -9.20 3.21
N LEU A 154 16.34 -8.22 2.44
CA LEU A 154 16.20 -6.81 2.79
C LEU A 154 14.73 -6.43 2.99
N GLY A 155 14.41 -5.87 4.15
CA GLY A 155 13.05 -5.43 4.50
C GLY A 155 12.17 -6.51 5.11
N TYR A 156 12.62 -7.74 5.20
CA TYR A 156 11.89 -8.81 5.89
C TYR A 156 12.20 -8.84 7.39
N VAL A 157 11.18 -9.15 8.18
CA VAL A 157 11.31 -9.59 9.57
C VAL A 157 11.38 -11.11 9.54
N ILE A 158 12.56 -11.65 9.68
CA ILE A 158 12.81 -13.09 9.69
C ILE A 158 12.53 -13.61 11.08
N VAL A 159 11.62 -14.58 11.15
CA VAL A 159 11.25 -15.24 12.40
C VAL A 159 11.97 -16.58 12.47
N THR A 160 12.78 -16.77 13.51
CA THR A 160 13.48 -18.01 13.80
C THR A 160 13.21 -18.44 15.23
N THR A 161 13.38 -19.72 15.50
CA THR A 161 13.21 -20.29 16.85
C THR A 161 14.56 -20.71 17.41
N SER A 162 14.79 -20.44 18.69
CA SER A 162 15.98 -20.87 19.41
C SER A 162 15.57 -21.28 20.82
N ASP A 163 15.56 -22.59 21.08
CA ASP A 163 15.07 -23.20 22.32
C ASP A 163 13.61 -22.74 22.60
N ASP A 164 13.40 -22.00 23.69
CA ASP A 164 12.11 -21.46 24.11
C ASP A 164 11.90 -20.00 23.61
N ASP A 165 12.81 -19.46 22.82
CA ASP A 165 12.74 -18.09 22.32
C ASP A 165 12.30 -18.03 20.85
N VAL A 166 11.50 -17.02 20.51
CA VAL A 166 11.34 -16.55 19.15
C VAL A 166 12.29 -15.39 18.90
N VAL A 167 13.14 -15.54 17.90
CA VAL A 167 14.14 -14.55 17.51
C VAL A 167 13.67 -13.87 16.23
N PHE A 168 13.60 -12.56 16.26
CA PHE A 168 13.27 -11.69 15.15
C PHE A 168 14.53 -11.02 14.65
N THR A 169 14.89 -11.27 13.39
CA THR A 169 16.04 -10.64 12.76
C THR A 169 15.58 -9.88 11.53
N THR A 170 16.01 -8.64 11.36
CA THR A 170 15.56 -7.80 10.24
C THR A 170 16.74 -7.03 9.67
N LEU A 171 17.01 -7.26 8.39
CA LEU A 171 17.96 -6.48 7.61
C LEU A 171 17.23 -5.26 7.04
N TYR A 172 17.65 -4.07 7.43
CA TYR A 172 17.03 -2.81 6.97
C TYR A 172 17.96 -1.96 6.09
N ASP A 173 19.19 -2.37 5.98
CA ASP A 173 20.23 -1.74 5.15
C ASP A 173 21.08 -2.82 4.46
N ASP A 174 21.60 -2.50 3.31
CA ASP A 174 22.55 -3.32 2.55
C ASP A 174 24.00 -3.29 3.13
N GLU A 175 24.25 -2.45 4.11
CA GLU A 175 25.52 -2.36 4.86
C GLU A 175 25.61 -3.34 6.04
N GLU A 176 24.90 -4.46 6.02
CA GLU A 176 24.88 -5.52 7.08
C GLU A 176 24.33 -5.08 8.44
N ASP A 177 23.65 -3.95 8.52
CA ASP A 177 22.98 -3.51 9.74
C ASP A 177 21.67 -4.29 9.94
N ALA A 178 21.66 -5.21 10.89
CA ALA A 178 20.50 -6.00 11.28
C ALA A 178 19.98 -5.63 12.67
N LEU A 179 18.66 -5.58 12.82
CA LEU A 179 18.01 -5.55 14.12
C LEU A 179 17.75 -6.98 14.57
N GLU A 180 18.12 -7.29 15.80
CA GLU A 180 17.78 -8.55 16.45
C GLU A 180 16.98 -8.28 17.72
N SER A 181 15.86 -8.98 17.88
CA SER A 181 15.04 -8.95 19.10
C SER A 181 14.60 -10.37 19.44
N LYS A 182 14.51 -10.65 20.74
CA LYS A 182 14.09 -11.96 21.25
C LYS A 182 12.86 -11.80 22.11
N VAL A 183 11.91 -12.71 21.94
CA VAL A 183 10.76 -12.84 22.81
C VAL A 183 10.75 -14.25 23.37
N CYS A 184 10.86 -14.35 24.69
CA CYS A 184 10.80 -15.63 25.38
C CYS A 184 9.37 -16.17 25.38
N ILE A 185 9.22 -17.45 25.05
CA ILE A 185 7.93 -18.14 24.92
C ILE A 185 8.02 -19.41 25.75
N GLY A 186 7.45 -19.42 26.92
CA GLY A 186 7.48 -20.61 27.77
C GLY A 186 7.71 -20.29 29.22
N ASN A 187 7.96 -21.36 29.98
CA ASN A 187 8.14 -21.28 31.46
C ASN A 187 9.55 -20.91 31.92
N SER A 188 10.47 -20.76 30.96
CA SER A 188 11.89 -20.48 31.26
C SER A 188 12.23 -18.97 31.28
N CYS A 189 11.20 -18.11 31.05
CA CYS A 189 11.30 -16.68 31.24
C CYS A 189 11.13 -16.32 32.71
#